data_4d1102f611caf837ed5f3d2ed210af8e
#
_entry.id   4d1102f611caf837ed5f3d2ed210af8e
#
_cell.length_a   1.000
_cell.length_b   1.000
_cell.length_c   1.000
_cell.angle_alpha   90.00
_cell.angle_beta   90.00
_cell.angle_gamma   90.00
#
_symmetry.space_group_name_H-M   'P 1'
#
loop_
_entity.id
_entity.type
_entity.pdbx_description
1 polymer ?
#
loop_
_entity_poly.entity_id
_entity_poly.type
_entity_poly.pdbx_seq_one_letter_code
_entity_poly.pdbx_strand_id
1 'polypeptide(L)'
;MATHFERQLEELHVQIITMGSLCEKVISLSNRAIRGDKCIQEIFDTDKEIDTKEREIENLCMRILLHQQPVARDLREVSAALKMISDMERIGDQASDIADLSKFIEENHVQIPELIGKMAEMTVGMVTESVDAFVKRDLDLCRKVIDDDDQVDDAFNQIKEELAELMYQNLDAKAGLDLLMTAKYMERIGDHAVNIAESVSYTHLR
;
A
#
# COMPACT_ATOMS: atom_id res chain seq x y z
N MET A 1 -11.69 33.50 -7.58
CA MET A 1 -10.26 33.06 -7.64
C MET A 1 -9.96 32.25 -6.41
N ALA A 2 -9.44 31.04 -6.56
CA ALA A 2 -9.02 30.22 -5.41
C ALA A 2 -7.95 30.97 -4.58
N THR A 3 -8.07 30.90 -3.28
CA THR A 3 -7.09 31.47 -2.35
C THR A 3 -5.75 30.72 -2.47
N HIS A 4 -4.67 31.27 -1.95
CA HIS A 4 -3.37 30.58 -1.92
C HIS A 4 -3.46 29.27 -1.13
N PHE A 5 -4.22 29.27 -0.06
CA PHE A 5 -4.48 28.10 0.78
C PHE A 5 -5.26 27.00 0.05
N GLU A 6 -6.36 27.35 -0.65
CA GLU A 6 -7.12 26.37 -1.43
C GLU A 6 -6.25 25.69 -2.50
N ARG A 7 -5.37 26.43 -3.15
CA ARG A 7 -4.42 25.87 -4.13
C ARG A 7 -3.42 24.89 -3.49
N GLN A 8 -2.95 25.16 -2.27
CA GLN A 8 -2.04 24.26 -1.57
C GLN A 8 -2.75 22.97 -1.12
N LEU A 9 -4.03 23.03 -0.71
CA LEU A 9 -4.81 21.81 -0.44
C LEU A 9 -5.07 21.01 -1.71
N GLU A 10 -5.36 21.66 -2.82
CA GLU A 10 -5.53 20.99 -4.11
C GLU A 10 -4.21 20.34 -4.58
N GLU A 11 -3.07 21.01 -4.39
CA GLU A 11 -1.74 20.43 -4.62
C GLU A 11 -1.51 19.21 -3.73
N LEU A 12 -1.87 19.26 -2.45
CA LEU A 12 -1.76 18.15 -1.51
C LEU A 12 -2.57 16.92 -2.00
N HIS A 13 -3.80 17.12 -2.45
CA HIS A 13 -4.61 16.03 -3.02
C HIS A 13 -3.96 15.41 -4.25
N VAL A 14 -3.45 16.23 -5.17
CA VAL A 14 -2.75 15.73 -6.38
C VAL A 14 -1.51 14.92 -6.01
N GLN A 15 -0.73 15.37 -5.03
CA GLN A 15 0.47 14.66 -4.58
C GLN A 15 0.12 13.32 -3.91
N ILE A 16 -0.92 13.28 -3.07
CA ILE A 16 -1.41 12.03 -2.45
C ILE A 16 -1.90 11.04 -3.52
N ILE A 17 -2.68 11.48 -4.52
CA ILE A 17 -3.12 10.63 -5.63
C ILE A 17 -1.90 10.08 -6.40
N THR A 18 -0.90 10.93 -6.66
CA THR A 18 0.32 10.50 -7.36
C THR A 18 1.07 9.42 -6.57
N MET A 19 1.22 9.60 -5.25
CA MET A 19 1.84 8.62 -4.37
C MET A 19 1.03 7.31 -4.32
N GLY A 20 -0.32 7.40 -4.30
CA GLY A 20 -1.20 6.23 -4.39
C GLY A 20 -0.97 5.42 -5.65
N SER A 21 -0.89 6.09 -6.80
CA SER A 21 -0.60 5.43 -8.09
C SER A 21 0.78 4.74 -8.11
N LEU A 22 1.77 5.28 -7.40
CA LEU A 22 3.08 4.62 -7.24
C LEU A 22 2.96 3.36 -6.36
N CYS A 23 2.17 3.41 -5.28
CA CYS A 23 1.88 2.24 -4.45
C CYS A 23 1.17 1.13 -5.25
N GLU A 24 0.13 1.46 -6.02
CA GLU A 24 -0.55 0.51 -6.90
C GLU A 24 0.42 -0.13 -7.91
N LYS A 25 1.27 0.70 -8.52
CA LYS A 25 2.29 0.25 -9.47
C LYS A 25 3.26 -0.73 -8.82
N VAL A 26 3.81 -0.42 -7.65
CA VAL A 26 4.83 -1.24 -7.00
C VAL A 26 4.26 -2.59 -6.52
N ILE A 27 3.01 -2.62 -6.03
CA ILE A 27 2.32 -3.86 -5.67
C ILE A 27 2.12 -4.75 -6.92
N SER A 28 1.67 -4.15 -8.01
CA SER A 28 1.47 -4.88 -9.28
C SER A 28 2.78 -5.43 -9.84
N LEU A 29 3.86 -4.66 -9.76
CA LEU A 29 5.20 -5.08 -10.17
C LEU A 29 5.72 -6.23 -9.29
N SER A 30 5.54 -6.19 -7.97
CA SER A 30 5.98 -7.25 -7.07
C SER A 30 5.23 -8.56 -7.34
N ASN A 31 3.92 -8.52 -7.64
CA ASN A 31 3.16 -9.69 -8.07
C ASN A 31 3.68 -10.28 -9.40
N ARG A 32 4.15 -9.44 -10.32
CA ARG A 32 4.76 -9.88 -11.57
C ARG A 32 6.16 -10.46 -11.34
N ALA A 33 6.96 -9.86 -10.46
CA ALA A 33 8.31 -10.33 -10.15
C ALA A 33 8.30 -11.75 -9.58
N ILE A 34 7.40 -12.09 -8.66
CA ILE A 34 7.29 -13.45 -8.11
C ILE A 34 6.89 -14.49 -9.18
N ARG A 35 6.30 -14.07 -10.30
CA ARG A 35 5.93 -14.91 -11.44
C ARG A 35 7.03 -15.02 -12.52
N GLY A 36 8.22 -14.44 -12.25
CA GLY A 36 9.40 -14.50 -13.11
C GLY A 36 9.57 -13.33 -14.08
N ASP A 37 8.77 -12.27 -13.98
CA ASP A 37 8.98 -11.05 -14.77
C ASP A 37 10.22 -10.30 -14.30
N LYS A 38 11.07 -9.88 -15.25
CA LYS A 38 12.32 -9.15 -14.95
C LYS A 38 12.06 -7.67 -14.63
N CYS A 39 11.31 -7.39 -13.59
CA CYS A 39 10.93 -6.03 -13.18
C CYS A 39 11.46 -5.60 -11.79
N ILE A 40 12.36 -6.37 -11.19
CA ILE A 40 12.90 -6.11 -9.84
C ILE A 40 13.51 -4.71 -9.73
N GLN A 41 14.30 -4.29 -10.71
CA GLN A 41 14.91 -2.95 -10.70
C GLN A 41 13.85 -1.85 -10.73
N GLU A 42 12.77 -2.06 -11.49
CA GLU A 42 11.66 -1.10 -11.56
C GLU A 42 10.92 -0.99 -10.21
N ILE A 43 10.84 -2.08 -9.44
CA ILE A 43 10.27 -2.06 -8.08
C ILE A 43 11.11 -1.14 -7.19
N PHE A 44 12.42 -1.35 -7.10
CA PHE A 44 13.32 -0.52 -6.29
C PHE A 44 13.37 0.94 -6.73
N ASP A 45 13.25 1.21 -8.02
CA ASP A 45 13.22 2.58 -8.52
C ASP A 45 11.87 3.26 -8.18
N THR A 46 10.75 2.53 -8.26
CA THR A 46 9.43 3.03 -7.86
C THR A 46 9.35 3.26 -6.35
N ASP A 47 9.95 2.41 -5.54
CA ASP A 47 10.05 2.57 -4.09
C ASP A 47 10.79 3.87 -3.72
N LYS A 48 11.94 4.16 -4.35
CA LYS A 48 12.65 5.44 -4.18
C LYS A 48 11.82 6.66 -4.62
N GLU A 49 10.96 6.49 -5.63
CA GLU A 49 10.03 7.54 -6.03
C GLU A 49 8.98 7.78 -4.94
N ILE A 50 8.48 6.71 -4.28
CA ILE A 50 7.58 6.78 -3.14
C ILE A 50 8.25 7.53 -1.98
N ASP A 51 9.48 7.19 -1.60
CA ASP A 51 10.27 7.90 -0.59
C ASP A 51 10.42 9.40 -0.88
N THR A 52 10.71 9.71 -2.14
CA THR A 52 10.87 11.10 -2.56
C THR A 52 9.54 11.84 -2.44
N LYS A 53 8.45 11.18 -2.83
CA LYS A 53 7.10 11.73 -2.78
C LYS A 53 6.64 11.93 -1.32
N GLU A 54 6.95 11.01 -0.41
CA GLU A 54 6.70 11.19 1.02
C GLU A 54 7.32 12.50 1.51
N ARG A 55 8.61 12.73 1.27
CA ARG A 55 9.31 13.95 1.70
C ARG A 55 8.75 15.23 1.07
N GLU A 56 8.34 15.17 -0.20
CA GLU A 56 7.71 16.30 -0.88
C GLU A 56 6.37 16.67 -0.23
N ILE A 57 5.54 15.67 0.07
CA ILE A 57 4.23 15.86 0.72
C ILE A 57 4.41 16.34 2.16
N GLU A 58 5.34 15.76 2.92
CA GLU A 58 5.68 16.21 4.27
C GLU A 58 6.04 17.69 4.28
N ASN A 59 6.94 18.12 3.38
CA ASN A 59 7.34 19.50 3.25
C ASN A 59 6.18 20.43 2.85
N LEU A 60 5.25 19.96 2.00
CA LEU A 60 4.05 20.70 1.64
C LEU A 60 3.13 20.86 2.85
N CYS A 61 2.87 19.79 3.60
CA CYS A 61 2.08 19.81 4.83
C CYS A 61 2.67 20.79 5.86
N MET A 62 3.99 20.75 6.07
CA MET A 62 4.67 21.68 6.99
C MET A 62 4.52 23.14 6.53
N ARG A 63 4.63 23.45 5.23
CA ARG A 63 4.37 24.79 4.72
C ARG A 63 2.95 25.27 4.97
N ILE A 64 1.96 24.39 4.77
CA ILE A 64 0.55 24.67 5.03
C ILE A 64 0.35 25.01 6.52
N LEU A 65 0.88 24.19 7.42
CA LEU A 65 0.74 24.37 8.87
C LEU A 65 1.39 25.66 9.36
N LEU A 66 2.59 26.00 8.85
CA LEU A 66 3.35 27.16 9.31
C LEU A 66 2.82 28.49 8.78
N HIS A 67 2.32 28.52 7.54
CA HIS A 67 2.03 29.79 6.85
C HIS A 67 0.54 30.12 6.75
N GLN A 68 -0.35 29.15 6.87
CA GLN A 68 -1.78 29.35 6.57
C GLN A 68 -2.67 29.33 7.80
N GLN A 69 -2.18 28.95 8.99
CA GLN A 69 -2.97 28.82 10.21
C GLN A 69 -4.32 28.12 9.97
N PRO A 70 -4.30 26.87 9.49
CA PRO A 70 -5.50 26.15 9.05
C PRO A 70 -6.51 26.03 10.20
N VAL A 71 -7.81 26.17 9.87
CA VAL A 71 -8.89 25.94 10.85
C VAL A 71 -9.03 24.45 11.15
N ALA A 72 -9.76 24.11 12.20
CA ALA A 72 -9.81 22.77 12.78
C ALA A 72 -10.05 21.64 11.76
N ARG A 73 -10.85 21.86 10.71
CA ARG A 73 -11.12 20.89 9.64
C ARG A 73 -9.89 20.65 8.75
N ASP A 74 -9.30 21.75 8.28
CA ASP A 74 -8.15 21.68 7.36
C ASP A 74 -6.90 21.17 8.09
N LEU A 75 -6.76 21.51 9.39
CA LEU A 75 -5.72 20.96 10.24
C LEU A 75 -5.81 19.43 10.34
N ARG A 76 -7.03 18.88 10.49
CA ARG A 76 -7.21 17.43 10.53
C ARG A 76 -6.88 16.77 9.20
N GLU A 77 -7.24 17.40 8.09
CA GLU A 77 -6.94 16.91 6.75
C GLU A 77 -5.42 16.83 6.50
N VAL A 78 -4.68 17.90 6.83
CA VAL A 78 -3.21 17.90 6.73
C VAL A 78 -2.58 16.88 7.69
N SER A 79 -3.14 16.73 8.91
CA SER A 79 -2.68 15.72 9.86
C SER A 79 -2.93 14.29 9.40
N ALA A 80 -4.06 14.03 8.73
CA ALA A 80 -4.33 12.73 8.12
C ALA A 80 -3.35 12.45 6.98
N ALA A 81 -3.11 13.42 6.09
CA ALA A 81 -2.14 13.28 5.01
C ALA A 81 -0.74 12.90 5.52
N LEU A 82 -0.27 13.54 6.62
CA LEU A 82 1.01 13.20 7.25
C LEU A 82 1.09 11.76 7.77
N LYS A 83 -0.01 11.19 8.24
CA LYS A 83 -0.07 9.78 8.64
C LYS A 83 -0.12 8.85 7.43
N MET A 84 -0.96 9.19 6.45
CA MET A 84 -1.14 8.40 5.24
C MET A 84 0.17 8.18 4.49
N ILE A 85 0.98 9.22 4.31
CA ILE A 85 2.24 9.11 3.55
C ILE A 85 3.23 8.13 4.18
N SER A 86 3.27 8.03 5.51
CA SER A 86 4.10 7.04 6.20
C SER A 86 3.61 5.60 5.98
N ASP A 87 2.29 5.37 5.96
CA ASP A 87 1.74 4.06 5.60
C ASP A 87 1.97 3.75 4.11
N MET A 88 1.91 4.74 3.22
CA MET A 88 2.20 4.59 1.79
C MET A 88 3.68 4.27 1.52
N GLU A 89 4.61 4.88 2.26
CA GLU A 89 6.05 4.53 2.21
C GLU A 89 6.26 3.06 2.65
N ARG A 90 5.60 2.62 3.72
CA ARG A 90 5.64 1.22 4.16
C ARG A 90 5.14 0.23 3.11
N ILE A 91 4.16 0.62 2.29
CA ILE A 91 3.71 -0.19 1.16
C ILE A 91 4.86 -0.38 0.14
N GLY A 92 5.63 0.66 -0.16
CA GLY A 92 6.82 0.59 -0.99
C GLY A 92 7.86 -0.37 -0.43
N ASP A 93 8.21 -0.24 0.85
CA ASP A 93 9.11 -1.13 1.58
C ASP A 93 8.69 -2.60 1.47
N GLN A 94 7.40 -2.92 1.74
CA GLN A 94 6.90 -4.30 1.66
C GLN A 94 7.01 -4.87 0.23
N ALA A 95 6.74 -4.05 -0.79
CA ALA A 95 6.88 -4.47 -2.19
C ALA A 95 8.35 -4.72 -2.57
N SER A 96 9.29 -3.93 -2.04
CA SER A 96 10.72 -4.14 -2.19
C SER A 96 11.21 -5.42 -1.51
N ASP A 97 10.69 -5.74 -0.32
CA ASP A 97 10.93 -7.01 0.37
C ASP A 97 10.45 -8.22 -0.47
N ILE A 98 9.26 -8.11 -1.10
CA ILE A 98 8.75 -9.14 -2.02
C ILE A 98 9.68 -9.30 -3.23
N ALA A 99 10.21 -8.20 -3.78
CA ALA A 99 11.14 -8.24 -4.90
C ALA A 99 12.45 -8.99 -4.55
N ASP A 100 12.94 -8.84 -3.34
CA ASP A 100 14.12 -9.57 -2.87
C ASP A 100 13.82 -11.08 -2.76
N LEU A 101 12.65 -11.47 -2.26
CA LEU A 101 12.23 -12.89 -2.19
C LEU A 101 12.03 -13.49 -3.57
N SER A 102 11.54 -12.73 -4.55
CA SER A 102 11.24 -13.22 -5.90
C SER A 102 12.45 -13.82 -6.61
N LYS A 103 13.66 -13.34 -6.32
CA LYS A 103 14.93 -13.87 -6.85
C LYS A 103 15.12 -15.35 -6.49
N PHE A 104 14.80 -15.75 -5.27
CA PHE A 104 14.93 -17.12 -4.79
C PHE A 104 13.80 -18.01 -5.27
N ILE A 105 12.59 -17.47 -5.41
CA ILE A 105 11.43 -18.20 -5.92
C ILE A 105 11.64 -18.59 -7.40
N GLU A 106 12.16 -17.68 -8.23
CA GLU A 106 12.46 -17.92 -9.65
C GLU A 106 13.50 -19.04 -9.83
N GLU A 107 14.59 -19.01 -9.05
CA GLU A 107 15.68 -19.99 -9.13
C GLU A 107 15.23 -21.44 -8.88
N ASN A 108 14.17 -21.63 -8.09
CA ASN A 108 13.67 -22.94 -7.67
C ASN A 108 12.48 -23.45 -8.50
N HIS A 109 12.01 -22.71 -9.52
CA HIS A 109 10.87 -23.06 -10.39
C HIS A 109 9.62 -23.50 -9.61
N VAL A 110 9.31 -22.81 -8.53
CA VAL A 110 8.22 -23.16 -7.62
C VAL A 110 6.87 -22.80 -8.22
N GLN A 111 5.90 -23.71 -8.06
CA GLN A 111 4.51 -23.37 -8.38
C GLN A 111 3.97 -22.36 -7.34
N ILE A 112 3.60 -21.19 -7.83
CA ILE A 112 3.09 -20.11 -7.00
C ILE A 112 1.58 -20.28 -6.80
N PRO A 113 1.06 -20.30 -5.58
CA PRO A 113 -0.37 -20.30 -5.33
C PRO A 113 -1.08 -19.13 -6.03
N GLU A 114 -2.16 -19.43 -6.76
CA GLU A 114 -2.94 -18.37 -7.46
C GLU A 114 -3.48 -17.30 -6.50
N LEU A 115 -3.72 -17.70 -5.27
CA LEU A 115 -4.29 -16.83 -4.24
C LEU A 115 -3.34 -15.67 -3.87
N ILE A 116 -2.01 -15.85 -4.00
CA ILE A 116 -1.03 -14.75 -3.83
C ILE A 116 -1.30 -13.62 -4.83
N GLY A 117 -1.60 -13.97 -6.10
CA GLY A 117 -1.96 -12.97 -7.09
C GLY A 117 -3.27 -12.26 -6.79
N LYS A 118 -4.26 -12.99 -6.26
CA LYS A 118 -5.53 -12.38 -5.81
C LYS A 118 -5.34 -11.45 -4.63
N MET A 119 -4.47 -11.79 -3.67
CA MET A 119 -4.12 -10.88 -2.58
C MET A 119 -3.53 -9.57 -3.11
N ALA A 120 -2.63 -9.62 -4.11
CA ALA A 120 -2.09 -8.42 -4.72
C ALA A 120 -3.17 -7.55 -5.39
N GLU A 121 -4.15 -8.16 -6.07
CA GLU A 121 -5.28 -7.44 -6.66
C GLU A 121 -6.18 -6.80 -5.59
N MET A 122 -6.48 -7.52 -4.51
CA MET A 122 -7.26 -7.02 -3.38
C MET A 122 -6.55 -5.83 -2.71
N THR A 123 -5.27 -5.94 -2.41
CA THR A 123 -4.49 -4.87 -1.77
C THR A 123 -4.36 -3.63 -2.66
N VAL A 124 -4.21 -3.78 -3.99
CA VAL A 124 -4.29 -2.65 -4.93
C VAL A 124 -5.64 -1.94 -4.81
N GLY A 125 -6.74 -2.70 -4.81
CA GLY A 125 -8.09 -2.14 -4.63
C GLY A 125 -8.24 -1.38 -3.32
N MET A 126 -7.77 -1.94 -2.21
CA MET A 126 -7.82 -1.30 -0.88
C MET A 126 -7.00 0.01 -0.85
N VAL A 127 -5.80 0.04 -1.44
CA VAL A 127 -4.98 1.26 -1.53
C VAL A 127 -5.69 2.32 -2.36
N THR A 128 -6.20 1.96 -3.55
CA THR A 128 -6.96 2.89 -4.41
C THR A 128 -8.16 3.50 -3.66
N GLU A 129 -8.96 2.66 -3.03
CA GLU A 129 -10.16 3.10 -2.31
C GLU A 129 -9.84 3.93 -1.07
N SER A 130 -8.75 3.65 -0.35
CA SER A 130 -8.32 4.45 0.80
C SER A 130 -7.86 5.86 0.39
N VAL A 131 -7.15 5.99 -0.74
CA VAL A 131 -6.76 7.28 -1.32
C VAL A 131 -7.98 8.04 -1.83
N ASP A 132 -8.88 7.36 -2.52
CA ASP A 132 -10.15 7.92 -2.98
C ASP A 132 -11.01 8.43 -1.82
N ALA A 133 -11.08 7.67 -0.73
CA ALA A 133 -11.78 8.07 0.48
C ALA A 133 -11.24 9.39 1.06
N PHE A 134 -9.93 9.59 1.04
CA PHE A 134 -9.30 10.85 1.46
C PHE A 134 -9.72 12.01 0.55
N VAL A 135 -9.55 11.86 -0.76
CA VAL A 135 -9.81 12.93 -1.74
C VAL A 135 -11.31 13.29 -1.79
N LYS A 136 -12.18 12.28 -1.76
CA LYS A 136 -13.65 12.46 -1.81
C LYS A 136 -14.25 12.74 -0.43
N ARG A 137 -13.49 12.56 0.64
CA ARG A 137 -13.97 12.62 2.03
C ARG A 137 -15.13 11.65 2.26
N ASP A 138 -14.98 10.43 1.80
CA ASP A 138 -16.00 9.39 1.79
C ASP A 138 -15.78 8.36 2.89
N LEU A 139 -16.62 8.42 3.94
CA LEU A 139 -16.54 7.47 5.07
C LEU A 139 -17.03 6.06 4.73
N ASP A 140 -17.87 5.92 3.72
CA ASP A 140 -18.37 4.60 3.32
C ASP A 140 -17.27 3.83 2.59
N LEU A 141 -16.43 4.52 1.81
CA LEU A 141 -15.19 3.93 1.27
C LEU A 141 -14.22 3.53 2.38
N CYS A 142 -14.06 4.34 3.43
CA CYS A 142 -13.21 3.96 4.57
C CYS A 142 -13.69 2.65 5.21
N ARG A 143 -14.99 2.51 5.46
CA ARG A 143 -15.58 1.29 6.03
C ARG A 143 -15.38 0.10 5.11
N LYS A 144 -15.59 0.29 3.82
CA LYS A 144 -15.39 -0.76 2.81
C LYS A 144 -13.95 -1.29 2.83
N VAL A 145 -12.94 -0.41 2.87
CA VAL A 145 -11.53 -0.83 2.95
C VAL A 145 -11.26 -1.65 4.22
N ILE A 146 -11.82 -1.24 5.36
CA ILE A 146 -11.68 -1.96 6.63
C ILE A 146 -12.35 -3.35 6.55
N ASP A 147 -13.53 -3.44 5.94
CA ASP A 147 -14.26 -4.70 5.78
C ASP A 147 -13.59 -5.63 4.74
N ASP A 148 -12.94 -5.08 3.72
CA ASP A 148 -12.23 -5.85 2.68
C ASP A 148 -10.94 -6.51 3.21
N ASP A 149 -10.36 -6.02 4.31
CA ASP A 149 -9.19 -6.57 4.96
C ASP A 149 -9.40 -8.01 5.45
N ASP A 150 -10.60 -8.32 5.94
CA ASP A 150 -10.98 -9.68 6.33
C ASP A 150 -10.77 -10.69 5.18
N GLN A 151 -10.95 -10.27 3.91
CA GLN A 151 -10.74 -11.13 2.76
C GLN A 151 -9.25 -11.37 2.48
N VAL A 152 -8.39 -10.39 2.75
CA VAL A 152 -6.93 -10.52 2.63
C VAL A 152 -6.40 -11.46 3.72
N ASP A 153 -6.89 -11.32 4.95
CA ASP A 153 -6.58 -12.19 6.08
C ASP A 153 -7.01 -13.65 5.83
N ASP A 154 -8.22 -13.85 5.33
CA ASP A 154 -8.72 -15.16 4.94
C ASP A 154 -7.87 -15.80 3.84
N ALA A 155 -7.46 -15.02 2.83
CA ALA A 155 -6.59 -15.47 1.76
C ALA A 155 -5.20 -15.87 2.31
N PHE A 156 -4.62 -15.08 3.22
CA PHE A 156 -3.37 -15.42 3.89
C PHE A 156 -3.47 -16.74 4.66
N ASN A 157 -4.56 -16.96 5.40
CA ASN A 157 -4.77 -18.20 6.13
C ASN A 157 -4.90 -19.40 5.19
N GLN A 158 -5.61 -19.26 4.06
CA GLN A 158 -5.72 -20.32 3.05
C GLN A 158 -4.37 -20.64 2.40
N ILE A 159 -3.55 -19.63 2.09
CA ILE A 159 -2.18 -19.83 1.56
C ILE A 159 -1.31 -20.62 2.54
N LYS A 160 -1.39 -20.34 3.84
CA LYS A 160 -0.65 -21.12 4.87
C LYS A 160 -0.98 -22.59 4.81
N GLU A 161 -2.25 -22.93 4.74
CA GLU A 161 -2.70 -24.33 4.65
C GLU A 161 -2.23 -24.98 3.34
N GLU A 162 -2.39 -24.29 2.19
CA GLU A 162 -1.94 -24.77 0.90
C GLU A 162 -0.42 -25.02 0.87
N LEU A 163 0.38 -24.09 1.40
CA LEU A 163 1.83 -24.24 1.47
C LEU A 163 2.26 -25.37 2.40
N ALA A 164 1.57 -25.59 3.52
CA ALA A 164 1.83 -26.70 4.42
C ALA A 164 1.61 -28.05 3.71
N GLU A 165 0.53 -28.16 2.92
CA GLU A 165 0.26 -29.37 2.11
C GLU A 165 1.32 -29.57 1.02
N LEU A 166 1.71 -28.49 0.31
CA LEU A 166 2.73 -28.55 -0.74
C LEU A 166 4.11 -28.95 -0.18
N MET A 167 4.49 -28.45 1.01
CA MET A 167 5.71 -28.85 1.71
C MET A 167 5.67 -30.34 2.09
N TYR A 168 4.53 -30.85 2.50
CA TYR A 168 4.37 -32.27 2.77
C TYR A 168 4.49 -33.12 1.50
N GLN A 169 4.12 -32.57 0.33
CA GLN A 169 4.22 -33.20 -1.00
C GLN A 169 5.56 -32.98 -1.70
N ASN A 170 6.61 -32.53 -1.01
CA ASN A 170 7.98 -32.28 -1.46
C ASN A 170 8.25 -30.88 -2.07
N LEU A 171 7.47 -29.86 -1.77
CA LEU A 171 7.92 -28.48 -1.98
C LEU A 171 9.16 -28.23 -1.11
N ASP A 172 10.19 -27.62 -1.70
CA ASP A 172 11.37 -27.20 -0.92
C ASP A 172 10.95 -26.28 0.23
N ALA A 173 11.41 -26.60 1.45
CA ALA A 173 10.98 -25.87 2.65
C ALA A 173 11.37 -24.38 2.61
N LYS A 174 12.52 -24.04 2.02
CA LYS A 174 12.96 -22.66 1.89
C LYS A 174 12.05 -21.90 0.93
N ALA A 175 11.76 -22.49 -0.23
CA ALA A 175 10.85 -21.91 -1.20
C ALA A 175 9.43 -21.71 -0.63
N GLY A 176 8.95 -22.67 0.16
CA GLY A 176 7.66 -22.55 0.86
C GLY A 176 7.65 -21.44 1.89
N LEU A 177 8.75 -21.22 2.62
CA LEU A 177 8.90 -20.11 3.55
C LEU A 177 8.97 -18.76 2.83
N ASP A 178 9.66 -18.67 1.70
CA ASP A 178 9.75 -17.43 0.90
C ASP A 178 8.38 -17.06 0.32
N LEU A 179 7.58 -18.04 -0.12
CA LEU A 179 6.19 -17.82 -0.54
C LEU A 179 5.29 -17.39 0.63
N LEU A 180 5.45 -17.99 1.81
CA LEU A 180 4.71 -17.58 3.00
C LEU A 180 5.05 -16.15 3.41
N MET A 181 6.32 -15.76 3.34
CA MET A 181 6.75 -14.39 3.61
C MET A 181 6.20 -13.41 2.57
N THR A 182 6.16 -13.80 1.29
CA THR A 182 5.52 -13.00 0.24
C THR A 182 4.04 -12.74 0.56
N ALA A 183 3.29 -13.78 0.94
CA ALA A 183 1.89 -13.63 1.36
C ALA A 183 1.76 -12.74 2.62
N LYS A 184 2.69 -12.85 3.58
CA LYS A 184 2.70 -12.00 4.77
C LYS A 184 2.98 -10.54 4.46
N TYR A 185 3.85 -10.24 3.49
CA TYR A 185 4.05 -8.87 3.05
C TYR A 185 2.83 -8.30 2.33
N MET A 186 2.10 -9.12 1.55
CA MET A 186 0.83 -8.69 0.94
C MET A 186 -0.24 -8.39 2.00
N GLU A 187 -0.37 -9.22 3.03
CA GLU A 187 -1.28 -8.96 4.16
C GLU A 187 -0.92 -7.64 4.86
N ARG A 188 0.38 -7.38 5.13
CA ARG A 188 0.82 -6.12 5.72
C ARG A 188 0.53 -4.89 4.83
N ILE A 189 0.53 -5.05 3.52
CA ILE A 189 0.10 -3.99 2.59
C ILE A 189 -1.40 -3.69 2.81
N GLY A 190 -2.23 -4.72 3.01
CA GLY A 190 -3.64 -4.57 3.42
C GLY A 190 -3.78 -3.79 4.74
N ASP A 191 -3.05 -4.19 5.77
CA ASP A 191 -2.98 -3.48 7.06
C ASP A 191 -2.67 -1.98 6.88
N HIS A 192 -1.71 -1.63 6.03
CA HIS A 192 -1.37 -0.23 5.76
C HIS A 192 -2.48 0.51 5.02
N ALA A 193 -3.20 -0.14 4.11
CA ALA A 193 -4.38 0.46 3.46
C ALA A 193 -5.51 0.73 4.48
N VAL A 194 -5.71 -0.17 5.45
CA VAL A 194 -6.64 0.04 6.59
C VAL A 194 -6.20 1.26 7.42
N ASN A 195 -4.92 1.36 7.78
CA ASN A 195 -4.39 2.51 8.53
C ASN A 195 -4.63 3.84 7.79
N ILE A 196 -4.48 3.85 6.46
CA ILE A 196 -4.82 5.02 5.62
C ILE A 196 -6.30 5.35 5.76
N ALA A 197 -7.21 4.38 5.61
CA ALA A 197 -8.65 4.57 5.71
C ALA A 197 -9.07 5.06 7.12
N GLU A 198 -8.48 4.51 8.18
CA GLU A 198 -8.69 4.97 9.56
C GLU A 198 -8.23 6.42 9.76
N SER A 199 -7.09 6.81 9.18
CA SER A 199 -6.58 8.18 9.23
C SER A 199 -7.54 9.15 8.55
N VAL A 200 -8.16 8.76 7.44
CA VAL A 200 -9.21 9.52 6.77
C VAL A 200 -10.46 9.62 7.65
N SER A 201 -10.90 8.53 8.25
CA SER A 201 -12.06 8.51 9.15
C SER A 201 -11.91 9.50 10.31
N TYR A 202 -10.70 9.61 10.85
CA TYR A 202 -10.39 10.57 11.93
C TYR A 202 -10.63 12.03 11.52
N THR A 203 -10.53 12.39 10.23
CA THR A 203 -10.79 13.76 9.75
C THR A 203 -12.25 14.18 9.92
N HIS A 204 -13.17 13.22 10.05
CA HIS A 204 -14.61 13.43 10.14
C HIS A 204 -15.15 13.45 11.57
N LEU A 205 -14.30 13.20 12.58
CA LEU A 205 -14.71 13.34 13.99
C LEU A 205 -15.09 14.80 14.28
N ARG A 206 -16.28 15.00 14.87
CA ARG A 206 -16.81 16.31 15.28
C ARG A 206 -16.21 16.78 16.60
#